data_4b6717bb290ed412c81e9cb1d23b5132
#
_entry.id   4b6717bb290ed412c81e9cb1d23b5132
#
_cell.length_a   1.000
_cell.length_b   1.000
_cell.length_c   1.000
_cell.angle_alpha   90.00
_cell.angle_beta   90.00
_cell.angle_gamma   90.00
#
_symmetry.space_group_name_H-M   'P 1'
#
loop_
_entity.id
_entity.type
_entity.pdbx_description
1 polymer ?
#
loop_
_entity_poly.entity_id
_entity_poly.type
_entity_poly.pdbx_seq_one_letter_code
_entity_poly.pdbx_strand_id
1 'polypeptide(L)'
;MTFGLDTSVVLRLLTGQPQDLAAKALERYQDGIAAGDDFSVSDLVAAESYYAIQHHYGKSKEEALDALRSFSSGDGISFSQNFEAAINTPNIHKASPGFVDRMLVSGYGETGQITLSCEKLFRRLLGTEVIS
;
A
#
# COMPACT_ATOMS: atom_id res chain seq x y z
N MET A 1 18.69 7.57 -9.22
CA MET A 1 18.32 8.01 -7.86
C MET A 1 17.00 7.42 -7.46
N THR A 2 16.79 7.08 -6.19
CA THR A 2 15.53 6.55 -5.71
C THR A 2 14.82 7.61 -4.86
N PHE A 3 13.55 7.86 -5.18
CA PHE A 3 12.72 8.83 -4.45
C PHE A 3 11.62 8.10 -3.69
N GLY A 4 11.39 8.49 -2.43
CA GLY A 4 10.23 8.02 -1.68
C GLY A 4 9.02 8.87 -2.03
N LEU A 5 7.90 8.24 -2.33
CA LEU A 5 6.66 8.94 -2.65
C LEU A 5 5.86 9.22 -1.37
N ASP A 6 5.40 10.45 -1.24
CA ASP A 6 4.41 10.82 -0.24
C ASP A 6 3.01 10.40 -0.69
N THR A 7 2.09 10.23 0.24
CA THR A 7 0.70 9.86 -0.04
C THR A 7 0.05 10.80 -1.04
N SER A 8 0.33 12.10 -0.96
CA SER A 8 -0.24 13.08 -1.90
C SER A 8 0.14 12.77 -3.34
N VAL A 9 1.38 12.36 -3.60
CA VAL A 9 1.84 12.02 -4.95
C VAL A 9 1.17 10.73 -5.44
N VAL A 10 1.14 9.71 -4.59
CA VAL A 10 0.48 8.43 -4.93
C VAL A 10 -0.98 8.68 -5.31
N LEU A 11 -1.71 9.46 -4.51
CA LEU A 11 -3.12 9.74 -4.77
C LEU A 11 -3.31 10.55 -6.07
N ARG A 12 -2.43 11.50 -6.38
CA ARG A 12 -2.51 12.25 -7.65
C ARG A 12 -2.31 11.34 -8.84
N LEU A 13 -1.35 10.43 -8.76
CA LEU A 13 -1.09 9.48 -9.84
C LEU A 13 -2.22 8.45 -9.99
N LEU A 14 -2.83 8.01 -8.89
CA LEU A 14 -3.91 7.02 -8.93
C LEU A 14 -5.26 7.61 -9.32
N THR A 15 -5.57 8.82 -8.87
CA THR A 15 -6.91 9.40 -9.03
C THR A 15 -7.03 10.42 -10.16
N GLY A 16 -5.90 10.99 -10.57
CA GLY A 16 -5.92 12.07 -11.56
C GLY A 16 -6.54 13.38 -11.05
N GLN A 17 -6.69 13.54 -9.74
CA GLN A 17 -7.37 14.68 -9.14
C GLN A 17 -6.54 15.30 -8.00
N PRO A 18 -6.55 16.63 -7.85
CA PRO A 18 -7.06 17.60 -8.86
C PRO A 18 -6.18 17.57 -10.12
N GLN A 19 -6.79 17.86 -11.25
CA GLN A 19 -6.17 17.64 -12.56
C GLN A 19 -4.82 18.35 -12.76
N ASP A 20 -4.67 19.56 -12.29
CA ASP A 20 -3.43 20.33 -12.45
C ASP A 20 -2.27 19.71 -11.67
N LEU A 21 -2.50 19.33 -10.41
CA LEU A 21 -1.48 18.66 -9.58
C LEU A 21 -1.20 17.26 -10.09
N ALA A 22 -2.23 16.53 -10.52
CA ALA A 22 -2.07 15.20 -11.09
C ALA A 22 -1.23 15.22 -12.37
N ALA A 23 -1.45 16.21 -13.23
CA ALA A 23 -0.66 16.38 -14.45
C ALA A 23 0.82 16.64 -14.12
N LYS A 24 1.09 17.48 -13.12
CA LYS A 24 2.47 17.75 -12.66
C LYS A 24 3.13 16.53 -12.05
N ALA A 25 2.39 15.77 -11.25
CA ALA A 25 2.90 14.54 -10.65
C ALA A 25 3.24 13.51 -11.73
N LEU A 26 2.37 13.35 -12.72
CA LEU A 26 2.61 12.44 -13.84
C LEU A 26 3.82 12.85 -14.67
N GLU A 27 3.95 14.13 -14.98
CA GLU A 27 5.09 14.66 -15.70
C GLU A 27 6.40 14.39 -14.97
N ARG A 28 6.42 14.66 -13.66
CA ARG A 28 7.61 14.41 -12.83
C ARG A 28 7.96 12.93 -12.80
N TYR A 29 6.96 12.05 -12.68
CA TYR A 29 7.16 10.61 -12.72
C TYR A 29 7.77 10.18 -14.08
N GLN A 30 7.18 10.61 -15.18
CA GLN A 30 7.64 10.27 -16.52
C GLN A 30 9.05 10.76 -16.77
N ASP A 31 9.38 12.00 -16.37
CA ASP A 31 10.74 12.54 -16.47
C ASP A 31 11.74 11.73 -15.65
N GLY A 32 11.35 11.30 -14.47
CA GLY A 32 12.16 10.46 -13.61
C GLY A 32 12.47 9.10 -14.26
N ILE A 33 11.45 8.45 -14.78
CA ILE A 33 11.62 7.16 -15.47
C ILE A 33 12.58 7.32 -16.67
N ALA A 34 12.41 8.39 -17.45
CA ALA A 34 13.31 8.68 -18.58
C ALA A 34 14.76 8.92 -18.14
N ALA A 35 14.95 9.46 -16.94
CA ALA A 35 16.26 9.72 -16.36
C ALA A 35 16.86 8.50 -15.62
N GLY A 36 16.14 7.39 -15.55
CA GLY A 36 16.59 6.18 -14.85
C GLY A 36 16.35 6.19 -13.34
N ASP A 37 15.46 7.06 -12.87
CA ASP A 37 15.09 7.12 -11.45
C ASP A 37 14.10 6.01 -11.08
N ASP A 38 14.11 5.65 -9.81
CA ASP A 38 13.16 4.73 -9.20
C ASP A 38 12.33 5.45 -8.13
N PHE A 39 11.13 4.94 -7.89
CA PHE A 39 10.20 5.52 -6.92
C PHE A 39 9.72 4.42 -5.97
N SER A 40 9.82 4.68 -4.66
CA SER A 40 9.41 3.70 -3.65
C SER A 40 8.22 4.21 -2.85
N VAL A 41 7.38 3.27 -2.43
CA VAL A 41 6.21 3.52 -1.60
C VAL A 41 6.38 2.76 -0.29
N SER A 42 6.39 3.47 0.83
CA SER A 42 6.50 2.85 2.15
C SER A 42 5.19 2.19 2.56
N ASP A 43 5.24 1.30 3.55
CA ASP A 43 4.04 0.67 4.11
C ASP A 43 3.08 1.70 4.69
N LEU A 44 3.60 2.75 5.32
CA LEU A 44 2.78 3.84 5.83
C LEU A 44 2.00 4.53 4.71
N VAL A 45 2.67 4.86 3.63
CA VAL A 45 2.03 5.52 2.48
C VAL A 45 1.04 4.59 1.80
N ALA A 46 1.36 3.30 1.70
CA ALA A 46 0.43 2.30 1.17
C ALA A 46 -0.86 2.24 2.01
N ALA A 47 -0.73 2.21 3.33
CA ALA A 47 -1.88 2.19 4.25
C ALA A 47 -2.70 3.47 4.15
N GLU A 48 -2.06 4.63 4.18
CA GLU A 48 -2.74 5.92 4.05
C GLU A 48 -3.49 6.05 2.72
N SER A 49 -2.83 5.63 1.64
CA SER A 49 -3.43 5.66 0.29
C SER A 49 -4.64 4.73 0.21
N TYR A 50 -4.54 3.54 0.77
CA TYR A 50 -5.63 2.57 0.82
C TYR A 50 -6.87 3.14 1.50
N TYR A 51 -6.71 3.75 2.67
CA TYR A 51 -7.82 4.36 3.38
C TYR A 51 -8.37 5.60 2.68
N ALA A 52 -7.49 6.45 2.13
CA ALA A 52 -7.91 7.66 1.43
C ALA A 52 -8.75 7.35 0.18
N ILE A 53 -8.36 6.35 -0.60
CA ILE A 53 -9.11 5.94 -1.79
C ILE A 53 -10.53 5.54 -1.41
N GLN A 54 -10.71 4.84 -0.30
CA GLN A 54 -12.02 4.45 0.18
C GLN A 54 -12.82 5.62 0.76
N HIS A 55 -12.21 6.39 1.66
CA HIS A 55 -12.94 7.36 2.49
C HIS A 55 -13.03 8.76 1.88
N HIS A 56 -12.06 9.16 1.07
CA HIS A 56 -12.05 10.47 0.43
C HIS A 56 -12.50 10.43 -1.03
N TYR A 57 -12.31 9.29 -1.69
CA TYR A 57 -12.69 9.13 -3.10
C TYR A 57 -13.88 8.20 -3.30
N GLY A 58 -14.45 7.68 -2.22
CA GLY A 58 -15.68 6.89 -2.24
C GLY A 58 -15.57 5.54 -2.97
N LYS A 59 -14.38 4.99 -3.10
CA LYS A 59 -14.17 3.70 -3.74
C LYS A 59 -14.38 2.55 -2.77
N SER A 60 -14.69 1.37 -3.31
CA SER A 60 -14.79 0.16 -2.50
C SER A 60 -13.40 -0.30 -2.06
N LYS A 61 -13.37 -1.18 -1.06
CA LYS A 61 -12.15 -1.83 -0.61
C LYS A 61 -11.46 -2.58 -1.75
N GLU A 62 -12.22 -3.30 -2.56
CA GLU A 62 -11.70 -4.03 -3.71
C GLU A 62 -11.09 -3.09 -4.75
N GLU A 63 -11.77 -1.99 -5.06
CA GLU A 63 -11.27 -0.98 -5.99
C GLU A 63 -9.97 -0.34 -5.49
N ALA A 64 -9.88 -0.06 -4.18
CA ALA A 64 -8.67 0.50 -3.58
C ALA A 64 -7.49 -0.48 -3.69
N LEU A 65 -7.72 -1.76 -3.40
CA LEU A 65 -6.70 -2.80 -3.50
C LEU A 65 -6.25 -3.01 -4.95
N ASP A 66 -7.18 -3.00 -5.89
CA ASP A 66 -6.86 -3.14 -7.31
C ASP A 66 -6.03 -1.96 -7.82
N ALA A 67 -6.36 -0.75 -7.38
CA ALA A 67 -5.60 0.45 -7.73
C ALA A 67 -4.15 0.36 -7.23
N LEU A 68 -3.95 -0.05 -5.98
CA LEU A 68 -2.62 -0.21 -5.41
C LEU A 68 -1.84 -1.34 -6.08
N ARG A 69 -2.51 -2.45 -6.37
CA ARG A 69 -1.89 -3.59 -7.06
C ARG A 69 -1.41 -3.17 -8.45
N SER A 70 -2.23 -2.48 -9.20
CA SER A 70 -1.89 -1.98 -10.52
C SER A 70 -0.72 -0.98 -10.45
N PHE A 71 -0.75 -0.07 -9.49
CA PHE A 71 0.32 0.91 -9.30
C PHE A 71 1.65 0.24 -8.97
N SER A 72 1.62 -0.81 -8.15
CA SER A 72 2.83 -1.54 -7.74
C SER A 72 3.55 -2.23 -8.90
N SER A 73 2.86 -2.48 -10.00
CA SER A 73 3.45 -3.08 -11.20
C SER A 73 3.95 -2.05 -12.21
N GLY A 74 3.88 -0.75 -11.89
CA GLY A 74 4.36 0.31 -12.77
C GLY A 74 5.88 0.36 -12.87
N ASP A 75 6.37 0.90 -13.98
CA ASP A 75 7.79 1.04 -14.24
C ASP A 75 8.46 1.90 -13.16
N GLY A 76 9.57 1.40 -12.61
CA GLY A 76 10.34 2.12 -11.59
C GLY A 76 9.62 2.29 -10.24
N ILE A 77 8.48 1.65 -10.04
CA ILE A 77 7.74 1.69 -8.78
C ILE A 77 8.11 0.45 -7.95
N SER A 78 8.38 0.65 -6.67
CA SER A 78 8.64 -0.46 -5.75
C SER A 78 7.88 -0.28 -4.44
N PHE A 79 7.28 -1.37 -3.97
CA PHE A 79 6.68 -1.49 -2.66
C PHE A 79 7.49 -2.49 -1.83
N SER A 80 7.25 -2.55 -0.54
CA SER A 80 7.93 -3.50 0.34
C SER A 80 7.47 -4.95 0.11
N GLN A 81 8.25 -5.91 0.60
CA GLN A 81 7.83 -7.31 0.65
C GLN A 81 6.58 -7.51 1.50
N ASN A 82 6.40 -6.68 2.53
CA ASN A 82 5.21 -6.73 3.40
C ASN A 82 3.94 -6.38 2.63
N PHE A 83 4.03 -5.37 1.78
CA PHE A 83 2.94 -5.02 0.86
C PHE A 83 2.65 -6.18 -0.08
N GLU A 84 3.68 -6.74 -0.71
CA GLU A 84 3.52 -7.85 -1.67
C GLU A 84 2.86 -9.07 -1.01
N ALA A 85 3.30 -9.44 0.18
CA ALA A 85 2.73 -10.56 0.91
C ALA A 85 1.24 -10.31 1.23
N ALA A 86 0.89 -9.10 1.67
CA ALA A 86 -0.48 -8.77 2.03
C ALA A 86 -1.39 -8.67 0.83
N ILE A 87 -0.96 -7.97 -0.23
CA ILE A 87 -1.80 -7.74 -1.41
C ILE A 87 -2.07 -9.04 -2.20
N ASN A 88 -1.15 -10.00 -2.12
CA ASN A 88 -1.28 -11.29 -2.80
C ASN A 88 -2.08 -12.33 -2.01
N THR A 89 -2.59 -11.98 -0.83
CA THR A 89 -3.50 -12.84 -0.09
C THR A 89 -4.76 -13.09 -0.92
N PRO A 90 -5.16 -14.37 -1.13
CA PRO A 90 -6.39 -14.65 -1.89
C PRO A 90 -7.61 -13.97 -1.28
N ASN A 91 -8.40 -13.31 -2.12
CA ASN A 91 -9.62 -12.59 -1.70
C ASN A 91 -9.36 -11.56 -0.58
N ILE A 92 -8.24 -10.83 -0.70
CA ILE A 92 -7.82 -9.90 0.35
C ILE A 92 -8.90 -8.87 0.71
N HIS A 93 -9.74 -8.48 -0.25
CA HIS A 93 -10.84 -7.52 -0.01
C HIS A 93 -11.92 -8.07 0.94
N LYS A 94 -12.00 -9.39 1.10
CA LYS A 94 -12.90 -10.07 2.03
C LYS A 94 -12.20 -10.68 3.22
N ALA A 95 -10.87 -10.68 3.23
CA ALA A 95 -10.09 -11.30 4.29
C ALA A 95 -10.20 -10.51 5.61
N SER A 96 -10.20 -11.23 6.70
CA SER A 96 -10.14 -10.65 8.04
C SER A 96 -9.17 -11.51 8.88
N PRO A 97 -8.08 -10.97 9.39
CA PRO A 97 -7.62 -9.57 9.25
C PRO A 97 -7.36 -9.17 7.80
N GLY A 98 -7.51 -7.86 7.55
CA GLY A 98 -7.41 -7.31 6.20
C GLY A 98 -6.01 -6.92 5.77
N PHE A 99 -5.94 -6.14 4.71
CA PHE A 99 -4.71 -5.75 4.05
C PHE A 99 -3.70 -5.05 4.96
N VAL A 100 -4.12 -4.01 5.68
CA VAL A 100 -3.20 -3.23 6.53
C VAL A 100 -2.69 -4.06 7.70
N ASP A 101 -3.58 -4.83 8.34
CA ASP A 101 -3.20 -5.71 9.44
C ASP A 101 -2.18 -6.77 9.01
N ARG A 102 -2.37 -7.34 7.83
CA ARG A 102 -1.44 -8.34 7.29
C ARG A 102 -0.09 -7.74 6.95
N MET A 103 -0.08 -6.52 6.42
CA MET A 103 1.15 -5.78 6.15
C MET A 103 1.91 -5.49 7.45
N LEU A 104 1.20 -5.11 8.51
CA LEU A 104 1.76 -4.86 9.84
C LEU A 104 2.41 -6.13 10.41
N VAL A 105 1.69 -7.24 10.41
CA VAL A 105 2.19 -8.52 10.94
C VAL A 105 3.41 -8.99 10.17
N SER A 106 3.38 -8.88 8.85
CA SER A 106 4.52 -9.21 7.99
C SER A 106 5.75 -8.35 8.34
N GLY A 107 5.53 -7.05 8.57
CA GLY A 107 6.61 -6.12 8.94
C GLY A 107 7.29 -6.48 10.24
N TYR A 108 6.53 -6.79 11.28
CA TYR A 108 7.09 -7.25 12.54
C TYR A 108 7.83 -8.59 12.37
N GLY A 109 7.27 -9.48 11.56
CA GLY A 109 7.86 -10.79 11.30
C GLY A 109 9.23 -10.71 10.62
N GLU A 110 9.50 -9.70 9.82
CA GLU A 110 10.79 -9.50 9.15
C GLU A 110 11.94 -9.36 10.14
N THR A 111 11.69 -8.78 11.32
CA THR A 111 12.69 -8.61 12.36
C THR A 111 12.54 -9.63 13.49
N GLY A 112 11.80 -10.72 13.26
CA GLY A 112 11.63 -11.79 14.23
C GLY A 112 10.70 -11.46 15.39
N GLN A 113 9.88 -10.42 15.24
CA GLN A 113 8.94 -9.99 16.27
C GLN A 113 7.58 -10.66 16.08
N ILE A 114 6.91 -10.91 17.19
CA ILE A 114 5.53 -11.42 17.20
C ILE A 114 4.60 -10.24 17.42
N THR A 115 3.54 -10.16 16.61
CA THR A 115 2.53 -9.11 16.76
C THR A 115 1.59 -9.46 17.91
N LEU A 116 1.47 -8.57 18.88
CA LEU A 116 0.55 -8.69 19.98
C LEU A 116 -0.72 -7.91 19.68
N SER A 117 -1.89 -8.53 19.78
CA SER A 117 -3.15 -7.90 19.41
C SER A 117 -4.26 -8.26 20.40
N CYS A 118 -5.22 -7.35 20.55
CA CYS A 118 -6.47 -7.63 21.25
C CYS A 118 -7.57 -8.12 20.30
N GLU A 119 -7.30 -8.11 19.00
CA GLU A 119 -8.25 -8.55 17.98
C GLU A 119 -8.20 -10.07 17.83
N LYS A 120 -9.31 -10.74 18.13
CA LYS A 120 -9.37 -12.22 18.13
C LYS A 120 -9.02 -12.83 16.78
N LEU A 121 -9.39 -12.17 15.69
CA LEU A 121 -9.17 -12.68 14.35
C LEU A 121 -7.69 -12.73 13.95
N PHE A 122 -6.82 -12.04 14.67
CA PHE A 122 -5.37 -12.14 14.43
C PHE A 122 -4.85 -13.57 14.67
N ARG A 123 -5.59 -14.42 15.39
CA ARG A 123 -5.24 -15.84 15.54
C ARG A 123 -5.15 -16.58 14.20
N ARG A 124 -5.78 -16.03 13.16
CA ARG A 124 -5.69 -16.60 11.80
C ARG A 124 -4.34 -16.37 11.13
N LEU A 125 -3.52 -15.47 11.67
CA LEU A 125 -2.24 -15.10 11.10
C LEU A 125 -1.11 -15.72 11.93
N LEU A 126 -0.11 -16.30 11.24
CA LEU A 126 1.11 -16.75 11.88
C LEU A 126 1.87 -15.53 12.43
N GLY A 127 2.65 -15.76 13.50
CA GLY A 127 3.44 -14.69 14.09
C GLY A 127 2.63 -13.71 14.93
N THR A 128 1.49 -14.14 15.46
CA THR A 128 0.63 -13.30 16.30
C THR A 128 0.34 -13.98 17.63
N GLU A 129 0.08 -13.15 18.63
CA GLU A 129 -0.43 -13.57 19.93
C GLU A 129 -1.60 -12.66 20.30
N VAL A 130 -2.73 -13.22 20.66
CA VAL A 130 -3.94 -12.47 21.02
C VAL A 130 -4.08 -12.40 22.53
N ILE A 131 -4.20 -11.18 23.04
CA ILE A 131 -4.52 -10.92 24.45
C ILE A 131 -6.02 -11.13 24.62
N SER A 132 -6.38 -12.03 25.48
CA SER A 132 -7.79 -12.34 25.71
C SER A 132 -8.15 -12.36 27.19
#